data_0f4451dc08da0ab5442f1f126aa14571
#
_entry.id   0f4451dc08da0ab5442f1f126aa14571
#
_cell.length_a   1.000
_cell.length_b   1.000
_cell.length_c   1.000
_cell.angle_alpha   90.00
_cell.angle_beta   90.00
_cell.angle_gamma   90.00
#
_symmetry.space_group_name_H-M   'P 1'
#
loop_
_entity.id
_entity.type
_entity.pdbx_description
1 polymer ?
#
loop_
_entity_poly.entity_id
_entity_poly.type
_entity_poly.pdbx_seq_one_letter_code
_entity_poly.pdbx_strand_id
1 'polypeptide(L)'
;PSNNAAVVYKNKISFVAMPIEISLKEIESQLNKNLTGLIYNDSILSDDKTEMKIWKTAPIKLAEKNGNIVSVIPLKIWAKFKYGTDFLGLNDTREINLNGTITLNSVTNLYNWKLTTTSKIEDFEWSESPNILVAGKKVPITYIINPTLSIFKSKIAKKIDDAINATCDFKPQVLSVLEKL
;
A
#
# COMPACT_ATOMS: atom_id res chain seq x y z
N PRO A 1 -16.03 72.27 14.85
CA PRO A 1 -15.54 71.26 13.89
C PRO A 1 -15.35 69.93 14.59
N SER A 2 -16.21 68.99 14.36
CA SER A 2 -16.11 67.61 14.90
C SER A 2 -15.07 66.86 14.11
N ASN A 3 -14.01 66.49 14.80
CA ASN A 3 -12.93 65.69 14.23
C ASN A 3 -13.34 64.23 14.26
N ASN A 4 -14.07 63.74 13.23
CA ASN A 4 -14.39 62.34 13.05
C ASN A 4 -13.14 61.61 12.48
N ALA A 5 -12.25 61.20 13.36
CA ALA A 5 -11.21 60.28 12.97
C ALA A 5 -11.83 58.91 12.61
N ALA A 6 -11.67 58.48 11.38
CA ALA A 6 -12.12 57.16 10.95
C ALA A 6 -11.44 56.06 11.78
N VAL A 7 -12.24 55.24 12.46
CA VAL A 7 -11.73 54.08 13.21
C VAL A 7 -11.31 53.01 12.19
N VAL A 8 -10.02 52.84 12.03
CA VAL A 8 -9.47 51.78 11.20
C VAL A 8 -9.52 50.45 11.97
N TYR A 9 -10.48 49.59 11.64
CA TYR A 9 -10.55 48.25 12.16
C TYR A 9 -9.44 47.41 11.54
N LYS A 10 -8.43 47.05 12.34
CA LYS A 10 -7.47 46.00 11.95
C LYS A 10 -8.14 44.66 12.20
N ASN A 11 -8.35 43.88 11.14
CA ASN A 11 -8.80 42.53 11.27
C ASN A 11 -7.74 41.72 12.07
N LYS A 12 -8.15 41.25 13.25
CA LYS A 12 -7.31 40.34 14.03
C LYS A 12 -7.54 38.92 13.47
N ILE A 13 -6.48 38.27 13.08
CA ILE A 13 -6.52 36.83 12.68
C ILE A 13 -6.73 36.07 13.98
N SER A 14 -7.80 35.30 14.06
CA SER A 14 -8.06 34.37 15.16
C SER A 14 -7.64 32.97 14.72
N PHE A 15 -6.95 32.22 15.57
CA PHE A 15 -6.58 30.85 15.37
C PHE A 15 -7.43 29.97 16.28
N VAL A 16 -8.05 28.95 15.71
CA VAL A 16 -8.73 27.89 16.45
C VAL A 16 -7.90 26.62 16.28
N ALA A 17 -7.32 26.11 17.36
CA ALA A 17 -6.64 24.82 17.36
C ALA A 17 -7.67 23.73 17.59
N MET A 18 -7.79 22.80 16.64
CA MET A 18 -8.72 21.69 16.74
C MET A 18 -7.92 20.38 16.68
N PRO A 19 -7.93 19.56 17.75
CA PRO A 19 -7.31 18.24 17.70
C PRO A 19 -8.16 17.33 16.80
N ILE A 20 -7.49 16.59 15.90
CA ILE A 20 -8.12 15.58 15.06
C ILE A 20 -7.49 14.24 15.41
N GLU A 21 -8.31 13.33 15.93
CA GLU A 21 -7.90 11.95 16.20
C GLU A 21 -8.37 11.06 15.07
N ILE A 22 -7.44 10.27 14.52
CA ILE A 22 -7.69 9.30 13.45
C ILE A 22 -7.46 7.91 14.01
N SER A 23 -8.53 7.11 14.08
CA SER A 23 -8.45 5.76 14.60
C SER A 23 -7.80 4.82 13.59
N LEU A 24 -6.73 4.11 14.00
CA LEU A 24 -6.15 3.04 13.19
C LEU A 24 -7.16 1.95 12.84
N LYS A 25 -8.12 1.67 13.71
CA LYS A 25 -9.20 0.70 13.44
C LYS A 25 -10.10 1.14 12.29
N GLU A 26 -10.34 2.43 12.17
CA GLU A 26 -11.14 2.96 11.06
C GLU A 26 -10.38 2.85 9.75
N ILE A 27 -9.09 3.21 9.73
CA ILE A 27 -8.22 3.03 8.56
C ILE A 27 -8.15 1.54 8.18
N GLU A 28 -7.94 0.65 9.15
CA GLU A 28 -7.92 -0.81 8.94
C GLU A 28 -9.23 -1.31 8.32
N SER A 29 -10.37 -0.84 8.83
CA SER A 29 -11.70 -1.19 8.33
C SER A 29 -11.87 -0.75 6.88
N GLN A 30 -11.55 0.50 6.57
CA GLN A 30 -11.64 1.06 5.21
C GLN A 30 -10.72 0.34 4.23
N LEU A 31 -9.48 0.06 4.61
CA LEU A 31 -8.55 -0.71 3.79
C LEU A 31 -9.09 -2.11 3.50
N ASN A 32 -9.61 -2.80 4.51
CA ASN A 32 -10.15 -4.14 4.35
C ASN A 32 -11.42 -4.18 3.49
N LYS A 33 -12.21 -3.10 3.51
CA LYS A 33 -13.39 -2.94 2.66
C LYS A 33 -13.00 -2.70 1.19
N ASN A 34 -11.97 -1.92 0.93
CA ASN A 34 -11.60 -1.50 -0.41
C ASN A 34 -10.61 -2.44 -1.09
N LEU A 35 -9.74 -3.09 -0.31
CA LEU A 35 -8.82 -4.10 -0.80
C LEU A 35 -9.37 -5.50 -0.52
N THR A 36 -10.07 -6.08 -1.48
CA THR A 36 -10.68 -7.42 -1.36
C THR A 36 -10.28 -8.30 -2.53
N GLY A 37 -10.02 -9.58 -2.25
CA GLY A 37 -9.73 -10.56 -3.29
C GLY A 37 -8.48 -10.20 -4.10
N LEU A 38 -8.63 -10.06 -5.41
CA LEU A 38 -7.54 -9.69 -6.33
C LEU A 38 -7.16 -8.22 -6.17
N ILE A 39 -6.01 -7.94 -5.56
CA ILE A 39 -5.54 -6.58 -5.30
C ILE A 39 -4.54 -6.06 -6.33
N TYR A 40 -3.91 -6.95 -7.10
CA TYR A 40 -3.00 -6.59 -8.17
C TYR A 40 -3.12 -7.59 -9.32
N ASN A 41 -3.13 -7.09 -10.54
CA ASN A 41 -3.14 -7.89 -11.76
C ASN A 41 -2.24 -7.22 -12.81
N ASP A 42 -1.23 -7.96 -13.23
CA ASP A 42 -0.37 -7.67 -14.35
C ASP A 42 -0.44 -8.87 -15.30
N SER A 43 -0.98 -8.66 -16.49
CA SER A 43 -1.21 -9.71 -17.48
C SER A 43 -0.35 -9.55 -18.72
N ILE A 44 0.69 -8.71 -18.68
CA ILE A 44 1.52 -8.39 -19.85
C ILE A 44 2.90 -9.01 -19.66
N LEU A 45 3.10 -10.21 -20.21
CA LEU A 45 4.38 -10.91 -20.15
C LEU A 45 5.49 -10.27 -21.01
N SER A 46 5.11 -9.43 -21.98
CA SER A 46 6.06 -8.93 -22.99
C SER A 46 6.86 -7.70 -22.57
N ASP A 47 6.42 -6.97 -21.57
CA ASP A 47 7.04 -5.72 -21.12
C ASP A 47 8.20 -5.94 -20.15
N ASP A 48 8.02 -6.83 -19.16
CA ASP A 48 9.03 -7.16 -18.15
C ASP A 48 9.28 -8.67 -17.98
N LYS A 49 8.75 -9.50 -18.88
CA LYS A 49 8.85 -10.98 -18.88
C LYS A 49 8.14 -11.64 -17.69
N THR A 50 7.20 -10.94 -17.05
CA THR A 50 6.48 -11.44 -15.87
C THR A 50 5.01 -11.09 -15.93
N GLU A 51 4.14 -12.08 -15.77
CA GLU A 51 2.72 -11.87 -15.41
C GLU A 51 2.54 -12.14 -13.92
N MET A 52 1.68 -11.37 -13.27
CA MET A 52 1.49 -11.52 -11.82
C MET A 52 0.07 -11.19 -11.38
N LYS A 53 -0.44 -12.03 -10.49
CA LYS A 53 -1.70 -11.77 -9.78
C LYS A 53 -1.49 -11.93 -8.29
N ILE A 54 -2.08 -11.01 -7.52
CA ILE A 54 -1.94 -11.00 -6.07
C ILE A 54 -3.32 -10.88 -5.45
N TRP A 55 -3.61 -11.79 -4.55
CA TRP A 55 -4.83 -11.78 -3.76
C TRP A 55 -4.52 -11.51 -2.30
N LYS A 56 -5.31 -10.67 -1.68
CA LYS A 56 -5.39 -10.59 -0.24
C LYS A 56 -6.17 -11.80 0.27
N THR A 57 -5.58 -12.58 1.17
CA THR A 57 -6.15 -13.85 1.66
C THR A 57 -6.82 -13.76 3.02
N ALA A 58 -6.46 -12.72 3.80
CA ALA A 58 -7.06 -12.46 5.11
C ALA A 58 -7.07 -10.95 5.39
N PRO A 59 -7.75 -10.47 6.45
CA PRO A 59 -7.78 -9.07 6.79
C PRO A 59 -6.38 -8.48 7.04
N ILE A 60 -6.16 -7.27 6.52
CA ILE A 60 -5.00 -6.44 6.83
C ILE A 60 -5.08 -6.05 8.30
N LYS A 61 -3.95 -6.10 9.00
CA LYS A 61 -3.80 -5.63 10.37
C LYS A 61 -2.90 -4.40 10.39
N LEU A 62 -3.33 -3.40 11.13
CA LEU A 62 -2.57 -2.16 11.32
C LEU A 62 -2.10 -2.05 12.78
N ALA A 63 -0.88 -1.53 12.94
CA ALA A 63 -0.32 -1.13 14.22
C ALA A 63 0.44 0.19 14.07
N GLU A 64 0.59 0.92 15.16
CA GLU A 64 1.50 2.08 15.21
C GLU A 64 2.86 1.61 15.75
N LYS A 65 3.93 2.09 15.13
CA LYS A 65 5.30 1.86 15.57
C LYS A 65 6.16 3.07 15.25
N ASN A 66 6.65 3.76 16.28
CA ASN A 66 7.55 4.91 16.15
C ASN A 66 6.98 6.05 15.27
N GLY A 67 5.68 6.34 15.39
CA GLY A 67 5.01 7.36 14.61
C GLY A 67 4.63 6.95 13.19
N ASN A 68 4.93 5.72 12.78
CA ASN A 68 4.58 5.16 11.48
C ASN A 68 3.44 4.13 11.60
N ILE A 69 2.74 3.91 10.50
CA ILE A 69 1.77 2.82 10.41
C ILE A 69 2.47 1.57 9.88
N VAL A 70 2.41 0.49 10.64
CA VAL A 70 2.85 -0.83 10.21
C VAL A 70 1.63 -1.64 9.76
N SER A 71 1.67 -2.14 8.53
CA SER A 71 0.60 -2.95 7.94
C SER A 71 1.08 -4.37 7.71
N VAL A 72 0.33 -5.36 8.21
CA VAL A 72 0.58 -6.79 8.00
C VAL A 72 -0.48 -7.33 7.06
N ILE A 73 -0.07 -7.84 5.91
CA ILE A 73 -0.95 -8.19 4.79
C ILE A 73 -0.69 -9.63 4.34
N PRO A 74 -1.59 -10.58 4.65
CA PRO A 74 -1.52 -11.94 4.12
C PRO A 74 -1.89 -11.98 2.64
N LEU A 75 -1.04 -12.62 1.83
CA LEU A 75 -1.15 -12.63 0.37
C LEU A 75 -0.99 -14.03 -0.21
N LYS A 76 -1.69 -14.26 -1.31
CA LYS A 76 -1.39 -15.29 -2.28
C LYS A 76 -0.91 -14.62 -3.57
N ILE A 77 0.16 -15.14 -4.13
CA ILE A 77 0.77 -14.65 -5.36
C ILE A 77 0.78 -15.78 -6.37
N TRP A 78 0.25 -15.52 -7.56
CA TRP A 78 0.53 -16.30 -8.74
C TRP A 78 1.42 -15.47 -9.64
N ALA A 79 2.52 -16.04 -10.09
CA ALA A 79 3.39 -15.40 -11.06
C ALA A 79 3.77 -16.38 -12.15
N LYS A 80 3.85 -15.86 -13.38
CA LYS A 80 4.38 -16.56 -14.55
C LYS A 80 5.53 -15.73 -15.08
N PHE A 81 6.66 -16.36 -15.29
CA PHE A 81 7.86 -15.67 -15.77
C PHE A 81 8.49 -16.44 -16.89
N LYS A 82 9.04 -15.68 -17.84
CA LYS A 82 9.80 -16.19 -18.96
C LYS A 82 11.28 -16.18 -18.59
N TYR A 83 11.93 -17.34 -18.68
CA TYR A 83 13.36 -17.45 -18.45
C TYR A 83 14.06 -18.09 -19.64
N GLY A 84 15.38 -17.91 -19.72
CA GLY A 84 16.20 -18.36 -20.85
C GLY A 84 16.62 -17.19 -21.75
N THR A 85 17.37 -17.51 -22.78
CA THR A 85 17.85 -16.55 -23.76
C THR A 85 17.23 -16.83 -25.12
N ASP A 86 16.65 -15.78 -25.72
CA ASP A 86 16.08 -15.86 -27.08
C ASP A 86 17.15 -16.28 -28.12
N PHE A 87 18.42 -15.97 -27.82
CA PHE A 87 19.57 -16.28 -28.68
C PHE A 87 19.82 -17.80 -28.85
N LEU A 88 19.47 -18.61 -27.85
CA LEU A 88 19.67 -20.05 -27.90
C LEU A 88 18.38 -20.85 -28.15
N GLY A 89 17.25 -20.17 -28.38
CA GLY A 89 15.95 -20.82 -28.53
C GLY A 89 15.46 -21.51 -27.25
N LEU A 90 16.10 -21.26 -26.12
CA LEU A 90 15.79 -21.81 -24.80
C LEU A 90 14.83 -20.90 -24.05
N ASN A 91 13.66 -20.63 -24.64
CA ASN A 91 12.61 -19.89 -24.00
C ASN A 91 11.62 -20.84 -23.35
N ASP A 92 11.58 -20.81 -22.03
CA ASP A 92 10.56 -21.53 -21.26
C ASP A 92 9.81 -20.58 -20.33
N THR A 93 8.58 -20.90 -20.02
CA THR A 93 7.77 -20.17 -19.06
C THR A 93 7.47 -21.07 -17.87
N ARG A 94 7.57 -20.52 -16.68
CA ARG A 94 7.21 -21.22 -15.44
C ARG A 94 6.20 -20.44 -14.67
N GLU A 95 5.30 -21.19 -14.04
CA GLU A 95 4.31 -20.64 -13.12
C GLU A 95 4.63 -21.06 -11.70
N ILE A 96 4.43 -20.13 -10.78
CA ILE A 96 4.62 -20.36 -9.35
C ILE A 96 3.40 -19.85 -8.60
N ASN A 97 3.09 -20.52 -7.50
CA ASN A 97 2.12 -20.08 -6.53
C ASN A 97 2.83 -19.96 -5.18
N LEU A 98 2.67 -18.80 -4.55
CA LEU A 98 3.31 -18.47 -3.30
C LEU A 98 2.26 -17.96 -2.33
N ASN A 99 2.41 -18.34 -1.06
CA ASN A 99 1.64 -17.78 0.03
C ASN A 99 2.61 -17.17 1.03
N GLY A 100 2.25 -16.03 1.57
CA GLY A 100 3.09 -15.34 2.54
C GLY A 100 2.42 -14.13 3.14
N THR A 101 3.17 -13.46 3.98
CA THR A 101 2.74 -12.23 4.65
C THR A 101 3.77 -11.14 4.38
N ILE A 102 3.32 -9.98 3.96
CA ILE A 102 4.19 -8.80 3.87
C ILE A 102 3.94 -7.88 5.04
N THR A 103 5.02 -7.27 5.52
CA THR A 103 4.98 -6.19 6.49
C THR A 103 5.45 -4.91 5.81
N LEU A 104 4.57 -3.90 5.81
CA LEU A 104 4.85 -2.57 5.30
C LEU A 104 5.04 -1.61 6.45
N ASN A 105 6.03 -0.72 6.33
CA ASN A 105 6.17 0.47 7.17
C ASN A 105 5.82 1.69 6.33
N SER A 106 4.83 2.46 6.80
CA SER A 106 4.25 3.59 6.09
C SER A 106 4.47 4.87 6.88
N VAL A 107 5.24 5.78 6.33
CA VAL A 107 5.32 7.16 6.81
C VAL A 107 4.04 7.87 6.40
N THR A 108 3.41 8.55 7.35
CA THR A 108 2.13 9.22 7.14
C THR A 108 2.28 10.72 7.15
N ASN A 109 1.52 11.40 6.29
CA ASN A 109 1.37 12.84 6.30
C ASN A 109 -0.11 13.19 6.15
N LEU A 110 -0.54 14.24 6.86
CA LEU A 110 -1.85 14.82 6.66
C LEU A 110 -1.69 16.08 5.81
N TYR A 111 -2.21 16.05 4.59
CA TYR A 111 -2.20 17.18 3.68
C TYR A 111 -3.60 17.45 3.15
N ASN A 112 -4.05 18.68 3.27
CA ASN A 112 -5.38 19.11 2.80
C ASN A 112 -6.52 18.18 3.28
N TRP A 113 -6.48 17.78 4.55
CA TRP A 113 -7.42 16.86 5.22
C TRP A 113 -7.42 15.43 4.70
N LYS A 114 -6.46 15.07 3.87
CA LYS A 114 -6.24 13.70 3.39
C LYS A 114 -5.02 13.10 4.04
N LEU A 115 -5.18 11.87 4.51
CA LEU A 115 -4.04 11.06 4.92
C LEU A 115 -3.33 10.55 3.67
N THR A 116 -2.06 10.86 3.55
CA THR A 116 -1.19 10.33 2.51
C THR A 116 -0.12 9.45 3.14
N THR A 117 0.22 8.37 2.49
CA THR A 117 1.26 7.45 2.96
C THR A 117 2.33 7.23 1.91
N THR A 118 3.53 6.95 2.39
CA THR A 118 4.64 6.43 1.60
C THR A 118 5.14 5.16 2.28
N SER A 119 4.86 4.03 1.66
CA SER A 119 5.11 2.71 2.23
C SER A 119 6.37 2.06 1.68
N LYS A 120 7.06 1.33 2.55
CA LYS A 120 8.16 0.44 2.18
C LYS A 120 7.90 -0.94 2.76
N ILE A 121 8.22 -2.00 2.00
CA ILE A 121 8.19 -3.35 2.54
C ILE A 121 9.42 -3.53 3.44
N GLU A 122 9.15 -3.79 4.73
CA GLU A 122 10.18 -4.14 5.70
C GLU A 122 10.52 -5.62 5.64
N ASP A 123 9.48 -6.46 5.52
CA ASP A 123 9.65 -7.90 5.58
C ASP A 123 8.70 -8.62 4.64
N PHE A 124 9.09 -9.83 4.26
CA PHE A 124 8.30 -10.76 3.49
C PHE A 124 8.54 -12.18 4.01
N GLU A 125 7.54 -12.72 4.68
CA GLU A 125 7.56 -14.08 5.22
C GLU A 125 6.78 -15.03 4.32
N TRP A 126 7.45 -16.03 3.77
CA TRP A 126 6.80 -17.11 3.03
C TRP A 126 6.18 -18.12 3.98
N SER A 127 4.95 -18.55 3.71
CA SER A 127 4.32 -19.66 4.46
C SER A 127 5.04 -20.99 4.20
N GLU A 128 5.61 -21.14 2.99
CA GLU A 128 6.44 -22.27 2.57
C GLU A 128 7.57 -21.73 1.70
N SER A 129 8.75 -22.35 1.80
CA SER A 129 9.88 -21.99 0.94
C SER A 129 9.51 -22.13 -0.52
N PRO A 130 9.69 -21.09 -1.36
CA PRO A 130 9.41 -21.16 -2.78
C PRO A 130 10.19 -22.27 -3.46
N ASN A 131 9.49 -23.16 -4.15
CA ASN A 131 10.10 -24.27 -4.89
C ASN A 131 9.31 -24.59 -6.16
N ILE A 132 9.99 -25.22 -7.11
CA ILE A 132 9.38 -25.83 -8.31
C ILE A 132 9.68 -27.33 -8.31
N LEU A 133 8.82 -28.09 -8.97
CA LEU A 133 9.06 -29.51 -9.20
C LEU A 133 9.85 -29.70 -10.51
N VAL A 134 11.04 -30.26 -10.42
CA VAL A 134 11.86 -30.66 -11.58
C VAL A 134 12.08 -32.14 -11.47
N ALA A 135 11.55 -32.89 -12.42
CA ALA A 135 11.63 -34.37 -12.44
C ALA A 135 11.16 -34.99 -11.09
N GLY A 136 10.10 -34.45 -10.50
CA GLY A 136 9.51 -34.91 -9.24
C GLY A 136 10.27 -34.49 -7.97
N LYS A 137 11.36 -33.75 -8.08
CA LYS A 137 12.11 -33.21 -6.94
C LYS A 137 11.81 -31.72 -6.70
N LYS A 138 11.61 -31.31 -5.45
CA LYS A 138 11.46 -29.92 -5.07
C LYS A 138 12.81 -29.20 -5.17
N VAL A 139 12.89 -28.19 -6.04
CA VAL A 139 14.08 -27.34 -6.21
C VAL A 139 13.76 -25.96 -5.67
N PRO A 140 14.51 -25.43 -4.68
CA PRO A 140 14.32 -24.07 -4.19
C PRO A 140 14.58 -23.05 -5.29
N ILE A 141 13.69 -22.03 -5.38
CA ILE A 141 13.76 -20.97 -6.40
C ILE A 141 13.88 -19.57 -5.81
N THR A 142 14.22 -19.46 -4.54
CA THR A 142 14.38 -18.17 -3.85
C THR A 142 15.30 -17.20 -4.57
N TYR A 143 16.36 -17.72 -5.21
CA TYR A 143 17.31 -16.93 -6.00
C TYR A 143 16.71 -16.37 -7.31
N ILE A 144 15.67 -17.02 -7.87
CA ILE A 144 14.96 -16.55 -9.06
C ILE A 144 13.90 -15.52 -8.65
N ILE A 145 13.25 -15.74 -7.50
CA ILE A 145 12.14 -14.92 -7.04
C ILE A 145 12.61 -13.58 -6.48
N ASN A 146 13.74 -13.54 -5.81
CA ASN A 146 14.22 -12.33 -5.14
C ASN A 146 14.36 -11.10 -6.07
N PRO A 147 14.88 -11.18 -7.30
CA PRO A 147 14.88 -10.05 -8.22
C PRO A 147 13.46 -9.61 -8.62
N THR A 148 12.60 -10.58 -8.94
CA THR A 148 11.19 -10.33 -9.30
C THR A 148 10.43 -9.69 -8.14
N LEU A 149 10.71 -10.12 -6.90
CA LEU A 149 10.14 -9.52 -5.69
C LEU A 149 10.50 -8.03 -5.52
N SER A 150 11.65 -7.58 -5.98
CA SER A 150 12.02 -6.16 -5.82
C SER A 150 11.12 -5.25 -6.65
N ILE A 151 10.79 -5.64 -7.87
CA ILE A 151 9.82 -4.93 -8.74
C ILE A 151 8.43 -4.98 -8.10
N PHE A 152 8.06 -6.14 -7.63
CA PHE A 152 6.81 -6.42 -6.96
C PHE A 152 6.60 -5.63 -5.65
N LYS A 153 7.66 -5.50 -4.84
CA LYS A 153 7.62 -4.73 -3.59
C LYS A 153 7.14 -3.30 -3.80
N SER A 154 7.65 -2.62 -4.81
CA SER A 154 7.26 -1.25 -5.11
C SER A 154 5.81 -1.15 -5.61
N LYS A 155 5.37 -2.09 -6.43
CA LYS A 155 4.01 -2.13 -6.98
C LYS A 155 2.96 -2.38 -5.89
N ILE A 156 3.24 -3.29 -4.92
CA ILE A 156 2.35 -3.52 -3.77
C ILE A 156 2.31 -2.31 -2.85
N ALA A 157 3.47 -1.79 -2.44
CA ALA A 157 3.53 -0.63 -1.57
C ALA A 157 2.72 0.53 -2.16
N LYS A 158 2.92 0.82 -3.45
CA LYS A 158 2.13 1.84 -4.16
C LYS A 158 0.63 1.54 -4.15
N LYS A 159 0.22 0.29 -4.36
CA LYS A 159 -1.20 -0.08 -4.35
C LYS A 159 -1.85 0.14 -2.98
N ILE A 160 -1.13 -0.12 -1.90
CA ILE A 160 -1.58 0.15 -0.53
C ILE A 160 -1.65 1.66 -0.30
N ASP A 161 -0.62 2.42 -0.69
CA ASP A 161 -0.63 3.88 -0.59
C ASP A 161 -1.81 4.49 -1.35
N ASP A 162 -2.04 4.07 -2.59
CA ASP A 162 -3.17 4.54 -3.41
C ASP A 162 -4.52 4.22 -2.72
N ALA A 163 -4.65 3.05 -2.08
CA ALA A 163 -5.87 2.67 -1.37
C ALA A 163 -6.09 3.52 -0.11
N ILE A 164 -5.05 3.79 0.67
CA ILE A 164 -5.12 4.67 1.85
C ILE A 164 -5.48 6.09 1.40
N ASN A 165 -4.77 6.62 0.41
CA ASN A 165 -4.97 7.97 -0.09
C ASN A 165 -6.38 8.19 -0.67
N ALA A 166 -6.98 7.16 -1.26
CA ALA A 166 -8.33 7.23 -1.82
C ALA A 166 -9.43 7.18 -0.75
N THR A 167 -9.15 6.60 0.41
CA THR A 167 -10.18 6.27 1.41
C THR A 167 -10.14 7.14 2.67
N CYS A 168 -9.00 7.76 2.95
CA CYS A 168 -8.79 8.53 4.17
C CYS A 168 -8.88 10.04 3.91
N ASP A 169 -10.06 10.50 3.47
CA ASP A 169 -10.42 11.93 3.36
C ASP A 169 -11.23 12.33 4.60
N PHE A 170 -10.64 13.15 5.47
CA PHE A 170 -11.25 13.60 6.72
C PHE A 170 -11.94 14.97 6.60
N LYS A 171 -11.92 15.59 5.42
CA LYS A 171 -12.53 16.90 5.21
C LYS A 171 -14.01 16.94 5.60
N PRO A 172 -14.85 15.95 5.25
CA PRO A 172 -16.26 15.96 5.63
C PRO A 172 -16.46 15.93 7.15
N GLN A 173 -15.66 15.13 7.88
CA GLN A 173 -15.73 15.04 9.34
C GLN A 173 -15.36 16.37 10.00
N VAL A 174 -14.27 16.99 9.53
CA VAL A 174 -13.82 18.29 10.03
C VAL A 174 -14.85 19.38 9.79
N LEU A 175 -15.42 19.45 8.58
CA LEU A 175 -16.48 20.43 8.27
C LEU A 175 -17.72 20.22 9.14
N SER A 176 -18.13 18.97 9.35
CA SER A 176 -19.27 18.66 10.23
C SER A 176 -19.07 19.06 11.69
N VAL A 177 -17.83 19.10 12.17
CA VAL A 177 -17.51 19.61 13.52
C VAL A 177 -17.54 21.13 13.53
N LEU A 178 -16.99 21.78 12.50
CA LEU A 178 -16.96 23.24 12.37
C LEU A 178 -18.36 23.85 12.25
N GLU A 179 -19.30 23.16 11.57
CA GLU A 179 -20.70 23.60 11.43
C GLU A 179 -21.50 23.56 12.74
N LYS A 180 -20.97 22.89 13.78
CA LYS A 180 -21.58 22.76 15.09
C LYS A 180 -21.03 23.76 16.12
N LEU A 181 -20.00 24.50 15.76
CA LEU A 181 -19.41 25.57 16.58
C LEU A 181 -20.07 26.92 16.32
#